data_84bd97e3d9b694e59eea03a6a909e913
#
_entry.id   84bd97e3d9b694e59eea03a6a909e913
#
_cell.length_a   1.000
_cell.length_b   1.000
_cell.length_c   1.000
_cell.angle_alpha   90.00
_cell.angle_beta   90.00
_cell.angle_gamma   90.00
#
_symmetry.space_group_name_H-M   'P 1'
#
loop_
_entity.id
_entity.type
_entity.pdbx_description
1 polymer ?
#
loop_
_entity_poly.entity_id
_entity_poly.type
_entity_poly.pdbx_seq_one_letter_code
_entity_poly.pdbx_strand_id
1 'polypeptide(L)'
;QINNNKKLFDDIDTERKKIISHYSDKDLIGNEKINIFTDKTLSNYFFIKFIIEIFPGAKFINCIRNPVASIISILKTNLSEISWAHNLSDIFKFFDIYFTIIDKMKVNFSDYIYDIEYEKLIINQQTELKKLFKFCKLPWDQKCLEFYKNDFVSLTASNIQVRKPIFKDSLNTYLNYKEFLDKYGTRYSWWSR
;
A
#
# COMPACT_ATOMS: atom_id res chain seq x y z
N GLN A 1 25.64 8.00 -9.92
CA GLN A 1 24.84 9.11 -10.48
C GLN A 1 23.94 8.51 -11.56
N ILE A 2 22.67 8.25 -11.24
CA ILE A 2 21.67 7.87 -12.24
C ILE A 2 21.38 9.15 -13.02
N ASN A 3 21.68 9.11 -14.31
CA ASN A 3 21.47 10.25 -15.22
C ASN A 3 19.97 10.55 -15.27
N ASN A 4 19.52 11.59 -14.57
CA ASN A 4 18.12 11.94 -14.31
C ASN A 4 17.36 12.48 -15.55
N ASN A 5 17.99 12.54 -16.73
CA ASN A 5 17.44 13.22 -17.89
C ASN A 5 17.00 12.32 -19.06
N LYS A 6 17.01 11.00 -18.91
CA LYS A 6 16.49 10.13 -19.96
C LYS A 6 14.99 9.95 -19.76
N LYS A 7 14.16 10.50 -20.66
CA LYS A 7 12.73 10.19 -20.70
C LYS A 7 12.58 8.67 -20.81
N LEU A 8 11.74 8.09 -19.96
CA LEU A 8 11.51 6.66 -19.94
C LEU A 8 10.57 6.20 -21.07
N PHE A 9 9.79 7.15 -21.62
CA PHE A 9 8.82 6.91 -22.68
C PHE A 9 8.94 7.99 -23.77
N ASP A 10 8.86 7.57 -25.02
CA ASP A 10 8.88 8.48 -26.18
C ASP A 10 7.57 9.26 -26.29
N ASP A 11 6.44 8.63 -25.93
CA ASP A 11 5.11 9.24 -25.95
C ASP A 11 4.31 8.86 -24.67
N ILE A 12 4.41 9.73 -23.67
CA ILE A 12 3.73 9.56 -22.38
C ILE A 12 2.21 9.55 -22.52
N ASP A 13 1.66 10.34 -23.42
CA ASP A 13 0.20 10.43 -23.60
C ASP A 13 -0.37 9.14 -24.20
N THR A 14 0.34 8.54 -25.12
CA THR A 14 -0.03 7.24 -25.68
C THR A 14 0.05 6.14 -24.60
N GLU A 15 1.10 6.11 -23.80
CA GLU A 15 1.20 5.13 -22.71
C GLU A 15 0.12 5.33 -21.65
N ARG A 16 -0.18 6.57 -21.29
CA ARG A 16 -1.30 6.88 -20.36
C ARG A 16 -2.63 6.37 -20.88
N LYS A 17 -2.94 6.61 -22.17
CA LYS A 17 -4.17 6.13 -22.80
C LYS A 17 -4.26 4.61 -22.81
N LYS A 18 -3.17 3.90 -23.12
CA LYS A 18 -3.12 2.44 -23.07
C LYS A 18 -3.43 1.89 -21.68
N ILE A 19 -2.83 2.50 -20.64
CA ILE A 19 -3.08 2.09 -19.26
C ILE A 19 -4.55 2.31 -18.89
N ILE A 20 -5.10 3.48 -19.16
CA ILE A 20 -6.50 3.80 -18.84
C ILE A 20 -7.44 2.86 -19.61
N SER A 21 -7.20 2.60 -20.90
CA SER A 21 -7.99 1.64 -21.69
C SER A 21 -7.94 0.25 -21.08
N HIS A 22 -6.76 -0.23 -20.68
CA HIS A 22 -6.61 -1.54 -20.06
C HIS A 22 -7.45 -1.70 -18.77
N TYR A 23 -7.52 -0.65 -17.93
CA TYR A 23 -8.36 -0.68 -16.72
C TYR A 23 -9.84 -0.61 -17.07
N SER A 24 -10.21 0.17 -18.09
CA SER A 24 -11.58 0.26 -18.59
C SER A 24 -12.06 -1.06 -19.19
N ASP A 25 -11.24 -1.70 -20.03
CA ASP A 25 -11.56 -2.95 -20.71
C ASP A 25 -11.77 -4.12 -19.72
N LYS A 26 -11.23 -3.99 -18.51
CA LYS A 26 -11.40 -4.95 -17.41
C LYS A 26 -12.50 -4.57 -16.43
N ASP A 27 -13.31 -3.57 -16.74
CA ASP A 27 -14.35 -3.03 -15.85
C ASP A 27 -13.82 -2.61 -14.45
N LEU A 28 -12.51 -2.30 -14.36
CA LEU A 28 -11.89 -1.85 -13.11
C LEU A 28 -12.08 -0.36 -12.85
N ILE A 29 -12.39 0.38 -13.88
CA ILE A 29 -12.79 1.79 -13.86
C ILE A 29 -14.02 1.97 -14.73
N GLY A 30 -14.99 2.77 -14.25
CA GLY A 30 -16.24 3.02 -15.01
C GLY A 30 -16.00 3.77 -16.31
N ASN A 31 -17.00 3.73 -17.19
CA ASN A 31 -16.97 4.41 -18.50
C ASN A 31 -17.27 5.92 -18.43
N GLU A 32 -17.55 6.46 -17.25
CA GLU A 32 -17.75 7.89 -17.04
C GLU A 32 -16.41 8.64 -17.06
N LYS A 33 -16.46 9.96 -17.18
CA LYS A 33 -15.26 10.80 -17.14
C LYS A 33 -14.54 10.64 -15.79
N ILE A 34 -13.53 9.76 -15.78
CA ILE A 34 -12.79 9.42 -14.57
C ILE A 34 -11.78 10.51 -14.30
N ASN A 35 -11.93 11.16 -13.13
CA ASN A 35 -10.99 12.15 -12.66
C ASN A 35 -9.93 11.53 -11.73
N ILE A 36 -10.29 10.48 -10.99
CA ILE A 36 -9.44 9.83 -10.00
C ILE A 36 -9.79 8.33 -9.99
N PHE A 37 -8.78 7.49 -9.99
CA PHE A 37 -8.90 6.07 -9.73
C PHE A 37 -7.81 5.62 -8.74
N THR A 38 -8.00 4.47 -8.14
CA THR A 38 -7.04 3.89 -7.19
C THR A 38 -6.56 2.54 -7.67
N ASP A 39 -5.29 2.26 -7.49
CA ASP A 39 -4.67 0.96 -7.73
C ASP A 39 -4.02 0.47 -6.44
N LYS A 40 -4.34 -0.75 -6.03
CA LYS A 40 -3.82 -1.41 -4.84
C LYS A 40 -2.92 -2.59 -5.19
N THR A 41 -2.17 -2.51 -6.26
CA THR A 41 -1.21 -3.54 -6.64
C THR A 41 0.01 -3.51 -5.71
N LEU A 42 0.33 -4.67 -5.12
CA LEU A 42 1.40 -4.79 -4.12
C LEU A 42 2.77 -4.38 -4.66
N SER A 43 3.03 -4.55 -5.95
CA SER A 43 4.30 -4.25 -6.60
C SER A 43 4.46 -2.80 -7.07
N ASN A 44 3.47 -1.92 -6.87
CA ASN A 44 3.53 -0.53 -7.34
C ASN A 44 4.76 0.25 -6.81
N TYR A 45 5.28 -0.11 -5.64
CA TYR A 45 6.46 0.54 -5.08
C TYR A 45 7.73 0.37 -5.93
N PHE A 46 7.82 -0.64 -6.77
CA PHE A 46 8.90 -0.79 -7.75
C PHE A 46 8.80 0.24 -8.89
N PHE A 47 7.61 0.73 -9.17
CA PHE A 47 7.29 1.51 -10.35
C PHE A 47 6.97 2.98 -10.05
N ILE A 48 7.21 3.47 -8.83
CA ILE A 48 6.88 4.83 -8.40
C ILE A 48 7.35 5.88 -9.41
N LYS A 49 8.62 5.81 -9.84
CA LYS A 49 9.18 6.75 -10.82
C LYS A 49 8.41 6.72 -12.15
N PHE A 50 8.13 5.52 -12.68
CA PHE A 50 7.37 5.35 -13.92
C PHE A 50 5.94 5.88 -13.80
N ILE A 51 5.29 5.57 -12.69
CA ILE A 51 3.91 6.01 -12.46
C ILE A 51 3.84 7.53 -12.37
N ILE A 52 4.78 8.19 -11.70
CA ILE A 52 4.85 9.65 -11.62
C ILE A 52 5.07 10.27 -13.01
N GLU A 53 5.90 9.68 -13.85
CA GLU A 53 6.16 10.17 -15.20
C GLU A 53 4.91 10.09 -16.07
N ILE A 54 4.16 8.99 -15.98
CA ILE A 54 2.92 8.80 -16.74
C ILE A 54 1.75 9.61 -16.14
N PHE A 55 1.64 9.64 -14.82
CA PHE A 55 0.60 10.31 -14.05
C PHE A 55 1.22 11.30 -13.04
N PRO A 56 1.56 12.53 -13.45
CA PRO A 56 2.24 13.50 -12.57
C PRO A 56 1.44 13.89 -11.33
N GLY A 57 0.12 13.66 -11.34
CA GLY A 57 -0.76 13.86 -10.18
C GLY A 57 -0.86 12.66 -9.23
N ALA A 58 -0.20 11.54 -9.55
CA ALA A 58 -0.27 10.32 -8.73
C ALA A 58 0.20 10.58 -7.29
N LYS A 59 -0.47 9.95 -6.33
CA LYS A 59 -0.08 9.94 -4.92
C LYS A 59 0.05 8.48 -4.45
N PHE A 60 1.09 8.19 -3.69
CA PHE A 60 1.37 6.86 -3.15
C PHE A 60 1.09 6.86 -1.66
N ILE A 61 0.18 6.00 -1.25
CA ILE A 61 -0.15 5.78 0.15
C ILE A 61 0.60 4.53 0.61
N ASN A 62 1.65 4.75 1.37
CA ASN A 62 2.46 3.69 1.92
C ASN A 62 1.89 3.25 3.27
N CYS A 63 1.20 2.11 3.30
CA CYS A 63 0.59 1.58 4.52
C CYS A 63 1.66 0.88 5.37
N ILE A 64 2.07 1.52 6.46
CA ILE A 64 3.05 0.99 7.39
C ILE A 64 2.31 0.27 8.53
N ARG A 65 2.81 -0.89 8.89
CA ARG A 65 2.36 -1.66 10.05
C ARG A 65 3.59 -2.27 10.73
N ASN A 66 3.52 -2.50 12.02
CA ASN A 66 4.57 -3.22 12.74
C ASN A 66 5.00 -4.48 11.95
N PRO A 67 6.31 -4.64 11.64
CA PRO A 67 6.78 -5.74 10.79
C PRO A 67 6.45 -7.12 11.36
N VAL A 68 6.58 -7.31 12.67
CA VAL A 68 6.26 -8.59 13.35
C VAL A 68 4.79 -8.92 13.18
N ALA A 69 3.91 -7.92 13.38
CA ALA A 69 2.47 -8.08 13.20
C ALA A 69 2.12 -8.43 11.74
N SER A 70 2.81 -7.82 10.78
CA SER A 70 2.64 -8.09 9.36
C SER A 70 3.08 -9.50 8.99
N ILE A 71 4.24 -9.95 9.46
CA ILE A 71 4.78 -11.30 9.22
C ILE A 71 3.82 -12.36 9.79
N ILE A 72 3.34 -12.17 11.01
CA ILE A 72 2.36 -13.10 11.61
C ILE A 72 1.04 -13.11 10.82
N SER A 73 0.60 -11.95 10.34
CA SER A 73 -0.60 -11.87 9.51
C SER A 73 -0.44 -12.63 8.19
N ILE A 74 0.72 -12.49 7.52
CA ILE A 74 1.04 -13.20 6.29
C ILE A 74 1.01 -14.72 6.53
N LEU A 75 1.69 -15.20 7.58
CA LEU A 75 1.76 -16.62 7.90
C LEU A 75 0.40 -17.23 8.29
N LYS A 76 -0.50 -16.43 8.86
CA LYS A 76 -1.86 -16.88 9.22
C LYS A 76 -2.85 -16.83 8.06
N THR A 77 -2.52 -16.12 6.99
CA THR A 77 -3.41 -15.94 5.85
C THR A 77 -2.96 -16.86 4.72
N ASN A 78 -3.89 -17.64 4.17
CA ASN A 78 -3.58 -18.42 2.97
C ASN A 78 -3.48 -17.49 1.74
N LEU A 79 -2.25 -17.14 1.39
CA LEU A 79 -1.92 -16.28 0.24
C LEU A 79 -1.37 -17.14 -0.91
N SER A 80 -2.16 -18.10 -1.40
CA SER A 80 -1.76 -19.10 -2.40
C SER A 80 -1.10 -18.51 -3.64
N GLU A 81 -1.53 -17.33 -4.06
CA GLU A 81 -1.01 -16.64 -5.26
C GLU A 81 0.29 -15.87 -5.03
N ILE A 82 0.79 -15.81 -3.78
CA ILE A 82 1.98 -15.03 -3.43
C ILE A 82 3.12 -15.97 -3.02
N SER A 83 3.99 -16.29 -3.95
CA SER A 83 5.03 -17.31 -3.79
C SER A 83 5.98 -17.11 -2.60
N TRP A 84 6.32 -15.86 -2.26
CA TRP A 84 7.21 -15.53 -1.15
C TRP A 84 6.53 -15.55 0.23
N ALA A 85 5.20 -15.68 0.29
CA ALA A 85 4.44 -15.58 1.55
C ALA A 85 4.42 -16.88 2.38
N HIS A 86 5.06 -17.96 1.92
CA HIS A 86 4.86 -19.30 2.48
C HIS A 86 5.95 -19.74 3.47
N ASN A 87 7.08 -19.03 3.56
CA ASN A 87 8.10 -19.32 4.54
C ASN A 87 8.79 -18.06 5.05
N LEU A 88 9.32 -18.13 6.28
CA LEU A 88 9.92 -16.98 6.95
C LEU A 88 11.09 -16.37 6.18
N SER A 89 11.96 -17.20 5.59
CA SER A 89 13.14 -16.69 4.88
C SER A 89 12.76 -15.78 3.71
N ASP A 90 11.77 -16.17 2.92
CA ASP A 90 11.35 -15.40 1.76
C ASP A 90 10.52 -14.17 2.17
N ILE A 91 9.72 -14.27 3.24
CA ILE A 91 9.04 -13.11 3.83
C ILE A 91 10.06 -12.07 4.30
N PHE A 92 11.11 -12.48 5.03
CA PHE A 92 12.16 -11.56 5.48
C PHE A 92 12.91 -10.91 4.31
N LYS A 93 13.26 -11.67 3.26
CA LYS A 93 13.87 -11.12 2.05
C LYS A 93 12.97 -10.10 1.37
N PHE A 94 11.68 -10.41 1.26
CA PHE A 94 10.70 -9.49 0.68
C PHE A 94 10.65 -8.16 1.47
N PHE A 95 10.57 -8.22 2.80
CA PHE A 95 10.57 -7.03 3.64
C PHE A 95 11.87 -6.22 3.49
N ASP A 96 13.01 -6.88 3.42
CA ASP A 96 14.29 -6.21 3.24
C ASP A 96 14.39 -5.46 1.91
N ILE A 97 13.95 -6.09 0.83
CA ILE A 97 13.84 -5.48 -0.50
C ILE A 97 12.86 -4.30 -0.46
N TYR A 98 11.67 -4.51 0.10
CA TYR A 98 10.64 -3.49 0.19
C TYR A 98 11.15 -2.25 0.95
N PHE A 99 11.70 -2.40 2.15
CA PHE A 99 12.18 -1.27 2.92
C PHE A 99 13.37 -0.57 2.26
N THR A 100 14.27 -1.33 1.64
CA THR A 100 15.39 -0.75 0.88
C THR A 100 14.90 0.13 -0.27
N ILE A 101 13.89 -0.33 -1.01
CA ILE A 101 13.37 0.42 -2.16
C ILE A 101 12.54 1.60 -1.70
N ILE A 102 11.60 1.40 -0.76
CA ILE A 102 10.71 2.48 -0.35
C ILE A 102 11.46 3.63 0.33
N ASP A 103 12.51 3.34 1.10
CA ASP A 103 13.36 4.38 1.69
C ASP A 103 14.05 5.23 0.61
N LYS A 104 14.59 4.59 -0.43
CA LYS A 104 15.18 5.32 -1.57
C LYS A 104 14.13 6.14 -2.32
N MET A 105 12.93 5.60 -2.50
CA MET A 105 11.85 6.33 -3.18
C MET A 105 11.40 7.53 -2.35
N LYS A 106 11.31 7.42 -1.03
CA LYS A 106 10.98 8.55 -0.16
C LYS A 106 12.01 9.68 -0.21
N VAL A 107 13.29 9.36 -0.31
CA VAL A 107 14.34 10.40 -0.46
C VAL A 107 14.15 11.19 -1.76
N ASN A 108 13.79 10.51 -2.85
CA ASN A 108 13.72 11.14 -4.17
C ASN A 108 12.33 11.69 -4.53
N PHE A 109 11.27 11.18 -3.91
CA PHE A 109 9.87 11.46 -4.27
C PHE A 109 8.99 11.72 -3.04
N SER A 110 9.52 12.42 -2.03
CA SER A 110 8.83 12.71 -0.76
C SER A 110 7.46 13.36 -0.95
N ASP A 111 7.29 14.25 -1.92
CA ASP A 111 6.04 14.96 -2.19
C ASP A 111 4.94 14.08 -2.78
N TYR A 112 5.31 12.89 -3.24
CA TYR A 112 4.41 11.92 -3.85
C TYR A 112 4.02 10.78 -2.91
N ILE A 113 4.76 10.56 -1.82
CA ILE A 113 4.61 9.40 -0.93
C ILE A 113 4.16 9.85 0.45
N TYR A 114 3.06 9.27 0.95
CA TYR A 114 2.54 9.48 2.29
C TYR A 114 2.55 8.18 3.08
N ASP A 115 3.18 8.18 4.25
CA ASP A 115 3.12 7.07 5.18
C ASP A 115 1.87 7.16 6.05
N ILE A 116 1.03 6.13 5.99
CA ILE A 116 -0.06 5.95 6.93
C ILE A 116 0.25 4.78 7.86
N GLU A 117 0.36 5.07 9.15
CA GLU A 117 0.64 4.06 10.15
C GLU A 117 -0.68 3.38 10.58
N TYR A 118 -0.76 2.09 10.35
CA TYR A 118 -1.94 1.27 10.64
C TYR A 118 -2.39 1.39 12.10
N GLU A 119 -1.46 1.34 13.04
CA GLU A 119 -1.74 1.44 14.47
C GLU A 119 -2.34 2.80 14.84
N LYS A 120 -1.78 3.89 14.29
CA LYS A 120 -2.32 5.24 14.49
C LYS A 120 -3.70 5.41 13.85
N LEU A 121 -3.88 4.83 12.65
CA LEU A 121 -5.16 4.84 11.95
C LEU A 121 -6.26 4.15 12.77
N ILE A 122 -5.96 3.02 13.41
CA ILE A 122 -6.91 2.31 14.25
C ILE A 122 -7.29 3.11 15.50
N ILE A 123 -6.31 3.79 16.11
CA ILE A 123 -6.52 4.53 17.36
C ILE A 123 -7.24 5.85 17.10
N ASN A 124 -6.84 6.57 16.05
CA ASN A 124 -7.27 7.94 15.73
C ASN A 124 -7.76 8.08 14.28
N GLN A 125 -8.69 7.20 13.87
CA GLN A 125 -9.13 7.04 12.48
C GLN A 125 -9.44 8.39 11.80
N GLN A 126 -10.28 9.20 12.40
CA GLN A 126 -10.71 10.48 11.78
C GLN A 126 -9.54 11.43 11.56
N THR A 127 -8.64 11.54 12.53
CA THR A 127 -7.48 12.44 12.44
C THR A 127 -6.52 11.99 11.34
N GLU A 128 -6.21 10.70 11.29
CA GLU A 128 -5.28 10.14 10.29
C GLU A 128 -5.87 10.20 8.87
N LEU A 129 -7.16 9.89 8.72
CA LEU A 129 -7.83 10.02 7.43
C LEU A 129 -7.89 11.48 6.94
N LYS A 130 -8.15 12.46 7.83
CA LYS A 130 -8.12 13.88 7.42
C LYS A 130 -6.76 14.33 6.90
N LYS A 131 -5.66 13.86 7.51
CA LYS A 131 -4.29 14.11 7.03
C LYS A 131 -4.08 13.48 5.64
N LEU A 132 -4.51 12.23 5.47
CA LEU A 132 -4.43 11.51 4.19
C LEU A 132 -5.21 12.23 3.10
N PHE A 133 -6.44 12.64 3.35
CA PHE A 133 -7.28 13.37 2.39
C PHE A 133 -6.64 14.70 1.99
N LYS A 134 -6.06 15.43 2.96
CA LYS A 134 -5.30 16.66 2.67
C LYS A 134 -4.11 16.38 1.75
N PHE A 135 -3.33 15.32 2.00
CA PHE A 135 -2.21 14.93 1.15
C PHE A 135 -2.67 14.58 -0.27
N CYS A 136 -3.75 13.84 -0.40
CA CYS A 136 -4.34 13.46 -1.69
C CYS A 136 -5.07 14.62 -2.40
N LYS A 137 -5.19 15.79 -1.75
CA LYS A 137 -5.98 16.93 -2.24
C LYS A 137 -7.45 16.58 -2.49
N LEU A 138 -8.00 15.70 -1.68
CA LEU A 138 -9.39 15.28 -1.75
C LEU A 138 -10.24 16.02 -0.72
N PRO A 139 -11.51 16.35 -1.04
CA PRO A 139 -12.43 16.88 -0.06
C PRO A 139 -12.72 15.83 1.03
N TRP A 140 -12.80 16.27 2.28
CA TRP A 140 -13.18 15.39 3.38
C TRP A 140 -14.64 14.98 3.27
N ASP A 141 -14.92 13.68 3.40
CA ASP A 141 -16.28 13.14 3.53
C ASP A 141 -16.33 12.25 4.79
N GLN A 142 -17.28 12.57 5.68
CA GLN A 142 -17.52 11.82 6.92
C GLN A 142 -17.88 10.35 6.66
N LYS A 143 -18.46 10.02 5.51
CA LYS A 143 -18.79 8.65 5.10
C LYS A 143 -17.59 7.73 5.05
N CYS A 144 -16.37 8.29 4.91
CA CYS A 144 -15.13 7.49 4.94
C CYS A 144 -14.91 6.77 6.28
N LEU A 145 -15.50 7.25 7.37
CA LEU A 145 -15.45 6.57 8.67
C LEU A 145 -16.42 5.38 8.74
N GLU A 146 -17.37 5.31 7.83
CA GLU A 146 -18.40 4.28 7.74
C GLU A 146 -18.19 3.38 6.50
N PHE A 147 -16.95 3.22 6.05
CA PHE A 147 -16.58 2.46 4.85
C PHE A 147 -17.20 1.05 4.81
N TYR A 148 -17.41 0.43 5.96
CA TYR A 148 -17.99 -0.90 6.11
C TYR A 148 -19.49 -0.98 5.75
N LYS A 149 -20.16 0.18 5.57
CA LYS A 149 -21.55 0.26 5.11
C LYS A 149 -21.66 0.27 3.57
N ASN A 150 -20.56 0.36 2.85
CA ASN A 150 -20.55 0.35 1.40
C ASN A 150 -20.83 -1.06 0.84
N ASP A 151 -21.65 -1.12 -0.20
CA ASP A 151 -22.02 -2.37 -0.88
C ASP A 151 -21.05 -2.79 -2.00
N PHE A 152 -19.94 -2.09 -2.19
CA PHE A 152 -18.95 -2.44 -3.20
C PHE A 152 -18.40 -3.84 -3.01
N VAL A 153 -18.35 -4.59 -4.10
CA VAL A 153 -17.77 -5.93 -4.09
C VAL A 153 -16.25 -5.82 -3.91
N SER A 154 -15.72 -6.41 -2.85
CA SER A 154 -14.28 -6.57 -2.65
C SER A 154 -13.87 -7.96 -3.13
N LEU A 155 -13.01 -8.03 -4.14
CA LEU A 155 -12.48 -9.29 -4.69
C LEU A 155 -11.22 -9.79 -3.95
N THR A 156 -10.91 -9.22 -2.78
CA THR A 156 -9.70 -9.56 -2.02
C THR A 156 -9.97 -10.53 -0.89
N ALA A 157 -8.94 -11.20 -0.39
CA ALA A 157 -9.00 -12.09 0.78
C ALA A 157 -9.60 -11.42 2.04
N SER A 158 -9.62 -10.09 2.09
CA SER A 158 -10.19 -9.29 3.19
C SER A 158 -11.68 -8.95 3.01
N ASN A 159 -12.40 -9.58 2.08
CA ASN A 159 -13.80 -9.27 1.77
C ASN A 159 -14.71 -9.20 3.01
N ILE A 160 -14.57 -10.14 3.94
CA ILE A 160 -15.36 -10.16 5.18
C ILE A 160 -14.91 -9.06 6.15
N GLN A 161 -13.60 -8.75 6.19
CA GLN A 161 -13.05 -7.78 7.14
C GLN A 161 -13.44 -6.34 6.77
N VAL A 162 -13.49 -6.00 5.49
CA VAL A 162 -13.87 -4.65 5.02
C VAL A 162 -15.35 -4.33 5.27
N ARG A 163 -16.18 -5.33 5.65
CA ARG A 163 -17.59 -5.18 6.02
C ARG A 163 -17.80 -4.95 7.52
N LYS A 164 -16.74 -4.80 8.28
CA LYS A 164 -16.78 -4.54 9.72
C LYS A 164 -16.09 -3.22 10.05
N PRO A 165 -16.54 -2.51 11.09
CA PRO A 165 -15.79 -1.37 11.61
C PRO A 165 -14.35 -1.77 11.94
N ILE A 166 -13.44 -0.79 11.94
CA ILE A 166 -12.06 -1.03 12.35
C ILE A 166 -12.06 -1.58 13.79
N PHE A 167 -11.39 -2.71 14.01
CA PHE A 167 -11.27 -3.36 15.30
C PHE A 167 -9.84 -3.34 15.83
N LYS A 168 -9.70 -3.27 17.16
CA LYS A 168 -8.40 -3.09 17.83
C LYS A 168 -7.73 -4.43 18.18
N ASP A 169 -8.43 -5.54 18.09
CA ASP A 169 -7.96 -6.84 18.58
C ASP A 169 -6.67 -7.34 17.90
N SER A 170 -6.41 -6.87 16.68
CA SER A 170 -5.22 -7.25 15.92
C SER A 170 -3.94 -6.50 16.32
N LEU A 171 -4.02 -5.47 17.18
CA LEU A 171 -2.88 -4.62 17.50
C LEU A 171 -1.79 -5.35 18.29
N ASN A 172 -2.17 -6.26 19.17
CA ASN A 172 -1.26 -6.91 20.12
C ASN A 172 -1.10 -8.42 19.92
N THR A 173 -1.82 -9.02 18.99
CA THR A 173 -1.79 -10.50 18.82
C THR A 173 -0.42 -11.04 18.43
N TYR A 174 0.44 -10.21 17.84
CA TYR A 174 1.80 -10.58 17.44
C TYR A 174 2.76 -10.73 18.63
N LEU A 175 2.46 -10.14 19.78
CA LEU A 175 3.32 -10.17 20.96
C LEU A 175 3.61 -11.59 21.43
N ASN A 176 2.66 -12.51 21.29
CA ASN A 176 2.81 -13.92 21.62
C ASN A 176 3.88 -14.65 20.78
N TYR A 177 4.25 -14.09 19.64
CA TYR A 177 5.22 -14.66 18.68
C TYR A 177 6.50 -13.85 18.57
N LYS A 178 6.53 -12.67 19.21
CA LYS A 178 7.63 -11.70 19.05
C LYS A 178 8.96 -12.29 19.48
N GLU A 179 9.04 -12.92 20.65
CA GLU A 179 10.28 -13.52 21.17
C GLU A 179 10.86 -14.58 20.21
N PHE A 180 9.99 -15.40 19.63
CA PHE A 180 10.41 -16.39 18.64
C PHE A 180 10.96 -15.72 17.38
N LEU A 181 10.29 -14.70 16.86
CA LEU A 181 10.68 -14.02 15.64
C LEU A 181 11.88 -13.10 15.81
N ASP A 182 12.10 -12.54 16.99
CA ASP A 182 13.26 -11.69 17.31
C ASP A 182 14.58 -12.41 17.02
N LYS A 183 14.65 -13.73 17.22
CA LYS A 183 15.82 -14.56 16.89
C LYS A 183 16.27 -14.47 15.43
N TYR A 184 15.32 -14.17 14.54
CA TYR A 184 15.56 -14.08 13.10
C TYR A 184 15.59 -12.63 12.61
N GLY A 185 14.80 -11.77 13.24
CA GLY A 185 14.50 -10.42 12.76
C GLY A 185 15.48 -9.34 13.21
N THR A 186 16.07 -9.45 14.40
CA THR A 186 16.91 -8.40 15.01
C THR A 186 18.13 -8.00 14.18
N ARG A 187 18.56 -8.81 13.24
CA ARG A 187 19.64 -8.51 12.30
C ARG A 187 19.25 -7.50 11.21
N TYR A 188 17.96 -7.24 11.02
CA TYR A 188 17.46 -6.33 9.98
C TYR A 188 17.17 -4.94 10.57
N SER A 189 17.64 -3.89 9.90
CA SER A 189 17.47 -2.50 10.35
C SER A 189 16.01 -2.05 10.44
N TRP A 190 15.13 -2.69 9.71
CA TRP A 190 13.70 -2.40 9.68
C TRP A 190 12.88 -3.13 10.76
N TRP A 191 13.51 -4.01 11.54
CA TRP A 191 12.80 -4.86 12.51
C TRP A 191 12.07 -4.08 13.61
N SER A 192 12.58 -2.93 13.99
CA SER A 192 12.03 -2.07 15.05
C SER A 192 11.17 -0.91 14.55
N ARG A 193 10.76 -0.94 13.28
CA ARG A 193 9.89 0.08 12.68
C ARG A 193 8.46 -0.01 13.13
#